data_073fd5fb01e8bb87a62279592bef1903
#
_entry.id   073fd5fb01e8bb87a62279592bef1903
#
_cell.length_a   1.000
_cell.length_b   1.000
_cell.length_c   1.000
_cell.angle_alpha   90.00
_cell.angle_beta   90.00
_cell.angle_gamma   90.00
#
_symmetry.space_group_name_H-M   'P 1'
#
loop_
_entity.id
_entity.type
_entity.pdbx_description
1 polymer ?
#
loop_
_entity_poly.entity_id
_entity_poly.type
_entity_poly.pdbx_seq_one_letter_code
_entity_poly.pdbx_strand_id
1 'polypeptide(L)'
;MRWWLAAAIVGIALVSRCTCGGNDAPVRIVTFNIEHFPQDRRQVDGAFDEIVAARANLVAAEEITDPALFGSEARRRLGPSWKFVFDQPRVDRHHHIGVLFDRDAWDLRSTTEHPGTNLGPRDHNILEVRLAPKSGGSIVRVLVIHFRPTTAGRPIRARQFDAVARVAAAAKSSGDRIVVLGDFNATEDDDRADLAALARRADLRWATSGLACTAFWKRDDGCPRSRLDHVLTSEPARRAIAAGACATEGCDWQKSCPLYVDEVSDHCPVIVDF
;
A
#
# COMPACT_ATOMS: atom_id res chain seq x y z
N MET A 1 22.47 46.94 65.39
CA MET A 1 22.91 45.87 64.48
C MET A 1 21.66 45.25 63.80
N ARG A 2 21.39 45.58 62.54
CA ARG A 2 20.24 45.13 61.75
C ARG A 2 20.76 44.17 60.67
N TRP A 3 20.35 42.94 60.72
CA TRP A 3 20.69 41.92 59.75
C TRP A 3 19.61 41.90 58.66
N TRP A 4 20.00 42.12 57.41
CA TRP A 4 19.13 41.97 56.22
C TRP A 4 19.35 40.58 55.69
N LEU A 5 18.31 39.76 55.69
CA LEU A 5 18.27 38.49 54.98
C LEU A 5 17.81 38.75 53.55
N ALA A 6 18.70 38.52 52.56
CA ALA A 6 18.36 38.54 51.16
C ALA A 6 17.78 37.17 50.77
N ALA A 7 16.53 37.15 50.38
CA ALA A 7 15.90 35.96 49.80
C ALA A 7 16.22 35.89 48.32
N ALA A 8 16.96 34.88 47.91
CA ALA A 8 17.18 34.56 46.47
C ALA A 8 15.96 33.83 45.90
N ILE A 9 15.24 34.45 44.99
CA ILE A 9 14.15 33.83 44.19
C ILE A 9 14.83 33.10 43.04
N VAL A 10 14.86 31.74 43.10
CA VAL A 10 15.23 30.89 41.98
C VAL A 10 14.05 30.80 41.05
N GLY A 11 14.08 31.56 39.96
CA GLY A 11 13.09 31.42 38.89
C GLY A 11 13.33 30.16 38.09
N ILE A 12 12.47 29.17 38.26
CA ILE A 12 12.42 27.97 37.38
C ILE A 12 11.73 28.41 36.08
N ALA A 13 12.52 28.62 35.02
CA ALA A 13 12.00 28.83 33.69
C ALA A 13 11.46 27.48 33.20
N LEU A 14 10.13 27.27 33.23
CA LEU A 14 9.44 26.25 32.53
C LEU A 14 9.59 26.50 31.04
N VAL A 15 10.56 25.83 30.39
CA VAL A 15 10.65 25.75 28.95
C VAL A 15 9.47 24.87 28.48
N SER A 16 8.35 25.50 28.18
CA SER A 16 7.25 24.87 27.47
C SER A 16 7.79 24.49 26.09
N ARG A 17 8.14 23.20 25.92
CA ARG A 17 8.35 22.64 24.58
C ARG A 17 6.98 22.65 23.88
N CYS A 18 6.71 23.73 23.13
CA CYS A 18 5.71 23.64 22.07
C CYS A 18 6.15 22.52 21.13
N THR A 19 5.60 21.33 21.28
CA THR A 19 5.56 20.35 20.21
C THR A 19 4.61 20.96 19.17
N CYS A 20 5.16 21.77 18.27
CA CYS A 20 4.50 22.04 17.01
C CYS A 20 4.36 20.69 16.34
N GLY A 21 3.22 20.03 16.51
CA GLY A 21 2.81 18.92 15.68
C GLY A 21 2.78 19.46 14.25
N GLY A 22 3.85 19.22 13.50
CA GLY A 22 3.88 19.54 12.09
C GLY A 22 2.73 18.76 11.47
N ASN A 23 1.75 19.46 10.89
CA ASN A 23 0.75 18.83 10.06
C ASN A 23 1.49 18.27 8.85
N ASP A 24 1.76 16.96 8.86
CA ASP A 24 2.31 16.27 7.71
C ASP A 24 1.40 16.52 6.49
N ALA A 25 2.01 16.72 5.33
CA ALA A 25 1.26 16.88 4.11
C ALA A 25 0.43 15.61 3.84
N PRO A 26 -0.80 15.74 3.34
CA PRO A 26 -1.63 14.60 3.01
C PRO A 26 -0.95 13.74 1.94
N VAL A 27 -0.99 12.43 2.14
CA VAL A 27 -0.48 11.45 1.19
C VAL A 27 -1.65 10.73 0.56
N ARG A 28 -1.66 10.71 -0.77
CA ARG A 28 -2.55 9.85 -1.56
C ARG A 28 -1.75 8.67 -2.07
N ILE A 29 -2.10 7.47 -1.63
CA ILE A 29 -1.48 6.24 -2.08
C ILE A 29 -2.49 5.36 -2.80
N VAL A 30 -1.99 4.63 -3.80
CA VAL A 30 -2.75 3.62 -4.54
C VAL A 30 -2.09 2.27 -4.34
N THR A 31 -2.86 1.20 -4.22
CA THR A 31 -2.43 -0.17 -4.50
C THR A 31 -3.19 -0.68 -5.72
N PHE A 32 -2.49 -1.32 -6.64
CA PHE A 32 -3.05 -1.80 -7.89
C PHE A 32 -2.35 -3.06 -8.38
N ASN A 33 -3.02 -4.20 -8.22
CA ASN A 33 -2.63 -5.43 -8.90
C ASN A 33 -3.02 -5.29 -10.39
N ILE A 34 -2.05 -5.38 -11.30
CA ILE A 34 -2.24 -5.13 -12.74
C ILE A 34 -2.14 -6.44 -13.54
N GLU A 35 -2.60 -7.52 -12.97
CA GLU A 35 -2.74 -8.83 -13.59
C GLU A 35 -1.73 -9.13 -14.72
N HIS A 36 -0.55 -9.67 -14.37
CA HIS A 36 0.49 -10.06 -15.34
C HIS A 36 0.99 -8.94 -16.27
N PHE A 37 1.11 -7.69 -15.77
CA PHE A 37 1.50 -6.53 -16.60
C PHE A 37 2.91 -6.69 -17.23
N PRO A 38 3.07 -6.54 -18.56
CA PRO A 38 2.05 -6.26 -19.56
C PRO A 38 1.51 -7.54 -20.21
N GLN A 39 0.21 -7.60 -20.46
CA GLN A 39 -0.37 -8.65 -21.31
C GLN A 39 -0.39 -8.19 -22.79
N ASP A 40 -0.88 -6.98 -23.04
CA ASP A 40 -0.88 -6.34 -24.35
C ASP A 40 -0.86 -4.81 -24.24
N ARG A 41 -0.94 -4.10 -25.36
CA ARG A 41 -0.91 -2.64 -25.39
C ARG A 41 -2.15 -2.00 -24.75
N ARG A 42 -3.32 -2.63 -24.84
CA ARG A 42 -4.55 -2.09 -24.26
C ARG A 42 -4.45 -2.08 -22.75
N GLN A 43 -3.91 -3.15 -22.16
CA GLN A 43 -3.65 -3.21 -20.72
C GLN A 43 -2.67 -2.13 -20.27
N VAL A 44 -1.57 -1.93 -21.01
CA VAL A 44 -0.60 -0.86 -20.71
C VAL A 44 -1.27 0.51 -20.70
N ASP A 45 -2.09 0.79 -21.72
CA ASP A 45 -2.77 2.07 -21.84
C ASP A 45 -3.81 2.23 -20.72
N GLY A 46 -4.68 1.24 -20.51
CA GLY A 46 -5.73 1.27 -19.48
C GLY A 46 -5.19 1.37 -18.06
N ALA A 47 -4.17 0.57 -17.71
CA ALA A 47 -3.56 0.61 -16.38
C ALA A 47 -2.95 1.99 -16.07
N PHE A 48 -2.27 2.58 -17.04
CA PHE A 48 -1.70 3.92 -16.82
C PHE A 48 -2.74 5.03 -16.87
N ASP A 49 -3.84 4.88 -17.59
CA ASP A 49 -4.96 5.83 -17.52
C ASP A 49 -5.58 5.84 -16.11
N GLU A 50 -5.73 4.67 -15.46
CA GLU A 50 -6.14 4.56 -14.06
C GLU A 50 -5.14 5.21 -13.11
N ILE A 51 -3.83 4.96 -13.28
CA ILE A 51 -2.77 5.55 -12.44
C ILE A 51 -2.78 7.09 -12.57
N VAL A 52 -2.91 7.62 -13.79
CA VAL A 52 -3.00 9.07 -14.02
C VAL A 52 -4.27 9.65 -13.40
N ALA A 53 -5.42 8.98 -13.56
CA ALA A 53 -6.70 9.42 -13.00
C ALA A 53 -6.69 9.44 -11.48
N ALA A 54 -5.98 8.52 -10.85
CA ALA A 54 -5.85 8.44 -9.39
C ALA A 54 -5.13 9.65 -8.77
N ARG A 55 -4.25 10.34 -9.53
CA ARG A 55 -3.44 11.50 -9.07
C ARG A 55 -2.73 11.19 -7.75
N ALA A 56 -2.14 10.01 -7.65
CA ALA A 56 -1.50 9.54 -6.44
C ALA A 56 -0.10 10.15 -6.27
N ASN A 57 0.32 10.26 -5.01
CA ASN A 57 1.71 10.59 -4.67
C ASN A 57 2.60 9.34 -4.78
N LEU A 58 2.03 8.19 -4.43
CA LEU A 58 2.69 6.89 -4.36
C LEU A 58 1.75 5.83 -4.96
N VAL A 59 2.28 4.91 -5.77
CA VAL A 59 1.54 3.77 -6.31
C VAL A 59 2.29 2.49 -5.98
N ALA A 60 1.69 1.63 -5.17
CA ALA A 60 2.13 0.24 -5.06
C ALA A 60 1.50 -0.54 -6.23
N ALA A 61 2.34 -1.28 -6.95
CA ALA A 61 1.92 -2.07 -8.08
C ALA A 61 2.32 -3.53 -7.86
N GLU A 62 1.42 -4.44 -8.15
CA GLU A 62 1.60 -5.88 -8.02
C GLU A 62 1.42 -6.56 -9.39
N GLU A 63 1.99 -7.75 -9.52
CA GLU A 63 2.00 -8.59 -10.73
C GLU A 63 2.69 -7.94 -11.94
N ILE A 64 3.75 -7.19 -11.71
CA ILE A 64 4.52 -6.57 -12.78
C ILE A 64 5.53 -7.59 -13.34
N THR A 65 5.34 -8.05 -14.57
CA THR A 65 6.24 -9.00 -15.23
C THR A 65 7.37 -8.30 -16.00
N ASP A 66 7.17 -7.04 -16.40
CA ASP A 66 8.19 -6.20 -17.02
C ASP A 66 8.35 -4.86 -16.27
N PRO A 67 9.17 -4.83 -15.19
CA PRO A 67 9.44 -3.61 -14.45
C PRO A 67 10.11 -2.50 -15.26
N ALA A 68 10.87 -2.86 -16.30
CA ALA A 68 11.54 -1.89 -17.16
C ALA A 68 10.52 -1.13 -18.02
N LEU A 69 9.58 -1.85 -18.64
CA LEU A 69 8.47 -1.25 -19.39
C LEU A 69 7.59 -0.42 -18.46
N PHE A 70 7.20 -0.96 -17.29
CA PHE A 70 6.37 -0.23 -16.31
C PHE A 70 7.02 1.10 -15.93
N GLY A 71 8.31 1.09 -15.57
CA GLY A 71 9.06 2.31 -15.25
C GLY A 71 9.21 3.27 -16.44
N SER A 72 9.34 2.78 -17.67
CA SER A 72 9.44 3.63 -18.86
C SER A 72 8.11 4.30 -19.20
N GLU A 73 7.00 3.57 -19.12
CA GLU A 73 5.65 4.11 -19.32
C GLU A 73 5.29 5.13 -18.23
N ALA A 74 5.69 4.89 -16.98
CA ALA A 74 5.54 5.87 -15.91
C ALA A 74 6.24 7.19 -16.23
N ARG A 75 7.51 7.15 -16.66
CA ARG A 75 8.23 8.36 -17.06
C ARG A 75 7.59 9.07 -18.25
N ARG A 76 7.07 8.31 -19.20
CA ARG A 76 6.43 8.86 -20.40
C ARG A 76 5.12 9.58 -20.07
N ARG A 77 4.29 9.04 -19.18
CA ARG A 77 2.92 9.51 -18.91
C ARG A 77 2.81 10.44 -17.71
N LEU A 78 3.62 10.23 -16.70
CA LEU A 78 3.57 10.99 -15.44
C LEU A 78 4.70 12.03 -15.34
N GLY A 79 5.80 11.83 -16.09
CA GLY A 79 6.94 12.73 -16.12
C GLY A 79 8.28 12.04 -15.85
N PRO A 80 9.40 12.65 -16.27
CA PRO A 80 10.74 12.02 -16.24
C PRO A 80 11.29 11.76 -14.83
N SER A 81 10.74 12.43 -13.82
CA SER A 81 11.12 12.26 -12.40
C SER A 81 10.55 10.99 -11.77
N TRP A 82 9.53 10.37 -12.37
CA TRP A 82 8.91 9.18 -11.83
C TRP A 82 9.84 7.96 -11.87
N LYS A 83 9.88 7.22 -10.77
CA LYS A 83 10.73 6.04 -10.58
C LYS A 83 9.93 4.89 -9.99
N PHE A 84 10.12 3.71 -10.57
CA PHE A 84 9.63 2.45 -10.02
C PHE A 84 10.78 1.75 -9.30
N VAL A 85 10.59 1.37 -8.05
CA VAL A 85 11.46 0.48 -7.27
C VAL A 85 10.67 -0.78 -6.94
N PHE A 86 11.30 -1.93 -7.08
CA PHE A 86 10.63 -3.22 -6.99
C PHE A 86 11.53 -4.25 -6.29
N ASP A 87 10.94 -5.38 -5.92
CA ASP A 87 11.62 -6.49 -5.26
C ASP A 87 12.67 -7.15 -6.19
N GLN A 88 13.61 -7.85 -5.59
CA GLN A 88 14.70 -8.48 -6.35
C GLN A 88 14.17 -9.60 -7.24
N PRO A 89 14.67 -9.71 -8.48
CA PRO A 89 14.34 -10.81 -9.37
C PRO A 89 14.68 -12.16 -8.74
N ARG A 90 13.79 -13.14 -8.91
CA ARG A 90 14.01 -14.52 -8.48
C ARG A 90 13.71 -15.47 -9.63
N VAL A 91 14.48 -16.57 -9.69
CA VAL A 91 14.38 -17.57 -10.78
C VAL A 91 13.00 -18.23 -10.82
N ASP A 92 12.37 -18.39 -9.66
CA ASP A 92 11.08 -19.07 -9.48
C ASP A 92 9.88 -18.14 -9.53
N ARG A 93 10.10 -16.85 -9.87
CA ARG A 93 9.08 -15.82 -9.81
C ARG A 93 9.14 -14.92 -11.04
N HIS A 94 7.99 -14.78 -11.70
CA HIS A 94 7.84 -13.95 -12.89
C HIS A 94 7.19 -12.58 -12.62
N HIS A 95 6.54 -12.42 -11.46
CA HIS A 95 5.88 -11.20 -11.06
C HIS A 95 6.72 -10.42 -10.06
N HIS A 96 6.65 -9.11 -10.13
CA HIS A 96 7.26 -8.19 -9.18
C HIS A 96 6.18 -7.40 -8.46
N ILE A 97 6.51 -7.00 -7.24
CA ILE A 97 5.81 -5.98 -6.48
C ILE A 97 6.71 -4.77 -6.31
N GLY A 98 6.15 -3.56 -6.30
CA GLY A 98 6.98 -2.37 -6.22
C GLY A 98 6.22 -1.10 -5.85
N VAL A 99 6.97 0.00 -5.75
CA VAL A 99 6.45 1.34 -5.49
C VAL A 99 6.91 2.29 -6.57
N LEU A 100 5.96 2.95 -7.20
CA LEU A 100 6.17 4.03 -8.15
C LEU A 100 6.00 5.37 -7.42
N PHE A 101 6.94 6.28 -7.56
CA PHE A 101 6.95 7.59 -6.90
C PHE A 101 7.64 8.66 -7.74
N ASP A 102 7.28 9.92 -7.48
CA ASP A 102 7.93 11.08 -8.11
C ASP A 102 9.15 11.53 -7.30
N ARG A 103 10.36 11.46 -7.90
CA ARG A 103 11.62 11.91 -7.27
C ARG A 103 11.69 13.43 -7.06
N ASP A 104 10.83 14.21 -7.68
CA ASP A 104 10.76 15.65 -7.42
C ASP A 104 10.03 15.95 -6.10
N ALA A 105 9.13 15.04 -5.68
CA ALA A 105 8.39 15.12 -4.43
C ALA A 105 9.00 14.30 -3.28
N TRP A 106 9.72 13.21 -3.60
CA TRP A 106 10.16 12.22 -2.62
C TRP A 106 11.63 11.85 -2.75
N ASP A 107 12.32 11.72 -1.62
CA ASP A 107 13.64 11.11 -1.49
C ASP A 107 13.52 9.65 -1.05
N LEU A 108 14.02 8.72 -1.85
CA LEU A 108 14.16 7.32 -1.47
C LEU A 108 15.25 7.18 -0.38
N ARG A 109 14.88 6.70 0.80
CA ARG A 109 15.79 6.49 1.93
C ARG A 109 16.33 5.07 1.96
N SER A 110 15.47 4.08 1.77
CA SER A 110 15.87 2.68 1.71
C SER A 110 14.81 1.83 1.01
N THR A 111 15.27 0.68 0.51
CA THR A 111 14.45 -0.43 0.04
C THR A 111 14.94 -1.68 0.76
N THR A 112 14.04 -2.44 1.38
CA THR A 112 14.38 -3.64 2.17
C THR A 112 13.34 -4.72 1.90
N GLU A 113 13.77 -5.95 1.68
CA GLU A 113 12.88 -7.10 1.64
C GLU A 113 12.91 -7.82 2.99
N HIS A 114 11.74 -8.02 3.59
CA HIS A 114 11.60 -8.77 4.84
C HIS A 114 11.15 -10.19 4.52
N PRO A 115 11.92 -11.21 4.91
CA PRO A 115 11.50 -12.59 4.77
C PRO A 115 10.33 -12.92 5.72
N GLY A 116 9.62 -14.00 5.42
CA GLY A 116 8.55 -14.51 6.28
C GLY A 116 7.18 -14.56 5.61
N THR A 117 6.99 -13.84 4.49
CA THR A 117 5.82 -13.99 3.61
C THR A 117 6.11 -14.86 2.39
N ASN A 118 7.38 -15.04 2.05
CA ASN A 118 7.83 -15.93 0.99
C ASN A 118 7.92 -17.38 1.53
N LEU A 119 6.82 -18.09 1.50
CA LEU A 119 6.64 -19.42 2.08
C LEU A 119 6.56 -20.54 1.04
N GLY A 120 6.73 -20.21 -0.23
CA GLY A 120 6.74 -21.15 -1.34
C GLY A 120 7.01 -20.48 -2.69
N PRO A 121 7.03 -21.26 -3.77
CA PRO A 121 7.19 -20.74 -5.12
C PRO A 121 6.15 -19.65 -5.42
N ARG A 122 6.58 -18.58 -6.06
CA ARG A 122 5.75 -17.42 -6.44
C ARG A 122 5.29 -16.52 -5.29
N ASP A 123 5.61 -16.81 -4.03
CA ASP A 123 5.35 -15.88 -2.93
C ASP A 123 6.39 -14.76 -2.91
N HIS A 124 5.98 -13.60 -2.43
CA HIS A 124 6.84 -12.43 -2.29
C HIS A 124 7.30 -12.25 -0.84
N ASN A 125 8.50 -11.69 -0.66
CA ASN A 125 8.86 -11.05 0.59
C ASN A 125 8.00 -9.79 0.77
N ILE A 126 7.89 -9.28 2.00
CA ILE A 126 7.36 -7.93 2.21
C ILE A 126 8.39 -6.96 1.63
N LEU A 127 8.01 -6.13 0.68
CA LEU A 127 8.85 -5.06 0.17
C LEU A 127 8.61 -3.79 0.97
N GLU A 128 9.61 -3.37 1.73
CA GLU A 128 9.61 -2.08 2.43
C GLU A 128 10.30 -1.02 1.59
N VAL A 129 9.61 0.10 1.36
CA VAL A 129 10.17 1.29 0.71
C VAL A 129 9.97 2.48 1.64
N ARG A 130 11.06 3.15 2.05
CA ARG A 130 11.02 4.33 2.91
C ARG A 130 11.25 5.58 2.08
N LEU A 131 10.31 6.49 2.11
CA LEU A 131 10.26 7.70 1.32
C LEU A 131 10.12 8.93 2.23
N ALA A 132 11.05 9.88 2.10
CA ALA A 132 10.96 11.16 2.81
C ALA A 132 10.37 12.21 1.88
N PRO A 133 9.32 12.95 2.29
CA PRO A 133 8.80 14.04 1.48
C PRO A 133 9.80 15.17 1.44
N LYS A 134 10.09 15.71 0.26
CA LYS A 134 11.01 16.88 0.08
C LYS A 134 10.42 18.15 0.65
N SER A 135 9.11 18.23 0.81
CA SER A 135 8.42 19.32 1.51
C SER A 135 8.65 19.32 3.03
N GLY A 136 9.36 18.33 3.56
CA GLY A 136 9.50 18.11 5.00
C GLY A 136 8.36 17.27 5.59
N GLY A 137 8.53 16.85 6.83
CA GLY A 137 7.58 15.99 7.54
C GLY A 137 8.10 14.57 7.75
N SER A 138 7.23 13.68 8.22
CA SER A 138 7.58 12.32 8.59
C SER A 138 7.83 11.44 7.35
N ILE A 139 8.79 10.53 7.47
CA ILE A 139 9.02 9.49 6.46
C ILE A 139 7.76 8.64 6.32
N VAL A 140 7.39 8.32 5.08
CA VAL A 140 6.38 7.32 4.79
C VAL A 140 7.08 5.99 4.53
N ARG A 141 6.73 4.99 5.33
CA ARG A 141 7.21 3.61 5.21
C ARG A 141 6.11 2.77 4.58
N VAL A 142 6.32 2.38 3.35
CA VAL A 142 5.39 1.58 2.54
C VAL A 142 5.82 0.13 2.61
N LEU A 143 4.94 -0.74 3.10
CA LEU A 143 5.10 -2.19 3.13
C LEU A 143 4.17 -2.78 2.07
N VAL A 144 4.72 -3.14 0.92
CA VAL A 144 3.96 -3.77 -0.18
C VAL A 144 3.96 -5.27 0.01
N ILE A 145 2.79 -5.88 -0.15
CA ILE A 145 2.59 -7.33 -0.06
C ILE A 145 1.78 -7.86 -1.24
N HIS A 146 1.98 -9.13 -1.56
CA HIS A 146 1.10 -9.92 -2.41
C HIS A 146 1.06 -11.33 -1.84
N PHE A 147 -0.09 -11.74 -1.30
CA PHE A 147 -0.26 -12.99 -0.57
C PHE A 147 -0.64 -14.15 -1.48
N ARG A 148 -0.54 -15.36 -0.93
CA ARG A 148 -0.91 -16.59 -1.60
C ARG A 148 -2.39 -16.56 -2.03
N PRO A 149 -2.70 -16.73 -3.33
CA PRO A 149 -4.07 -16.74 -3.82
C PRO A 149 -4.83 -18.03 -3.45
N THR A 150 -6.10 -18.06 -3.75
CA THR A 150 -7.07 -19.15 -3.67
C THR A 150 -7.42 -19.59 -2.24
N THR A 151 -8.56 -20.28 -2.09
CA THR A 151 -8.99 -20.87 -0.81
C THR A 151 -7.96 -21.88 -0.27
N ALA A 152 -7.33 -22.68 -1.14
CA ALA A 152 -6.27 -23.61 -0.74
C ALA A 152 -5.03 -22.90 -0.14
N GLY A 153 -4.81 -21.63 -0.48
CA GLY A 153 -3.73 -20.79 0.08
C GLY A 153 -3.95 -20.34 1.52
N ARG A 154 -5.15 -20.50 2.09
CA ARG A 154 -5.51 -20.00 3.42
C ARG A 154 -4.50 -20.32 4.54
N PRO A 155 -3.98 -21.58 4.69
CA PRO A 155 -3.01 -21.88 5.74
C PRO A 155 -1.68 -21.13 5.58
N ILE A 156 -1.32 -20.81 4.34
CA ILE A 156 -0.12 -20.01 4.03
C ILE A 156 -0.38 -18.55 4.37
N ARG A 157 -1.55 -18.00 3.96
CA ARG A 157 -1.93 -16.61 4.28
C ARG A 157 -1.96 -16.34 5.77
N ALA A 158 -2.44 -17.27 6.60
CA ALA A 158 -2.41 -17.10 8.06
C ALA A 158 -0.99 -16.80 8.57
N ARG A 159 0.01 -17.50 8.05
CA ARG A 159 1.43 -17.26 8.39
C ARG A 159 1.96 -15.96 7.79
N GLN A 160 1.49 -15.58 6.60
CA GLN A 160 1.85 -14.32 5.96
C GLN A 160 1.29 -13.12 6.73
N PHE A 161 0.04 -13.18 7.20
CA PHE A 161 -0.55 -12.19 8.10
C PHE A 161 0.28 -12.01 9.38
N ASP A 162 0.70 -13.11 10.01
CA ASP A 162 1.56 -13.06 11.19
C ASP A 162 2.92 -12.40 10.93
N ALA A 163 3.53 -12.69 9.79
CA ALA A 163 4.80 -12.09 9.40
C ALA A 163 4.68 -10.58 9.19
N VAL A 164 3.65 -10.14 8.46
CA VAL A 164 3.38 -8.71 8.24
C VAL A 164 3.11 -7.99 9.55
N ALA A 165 2.32 -8.59 10.46
CA ALA A 165 2.03 -7.99 11.76
C ALA A 165 3.31 -7.75 12.58
N ARG A 166 4.28 -8.69 12.55
CA ARG A 166 5.57 -8.51 13.24
C ARG A 166 6.40 -7.38 12.63
N VAL A 167 6.51 -7.34 11.30
CA VAL A 167 7.30 -6.30 10.59
C VAL A 167 6.69 -4.92 10.81
N ALA A 168 5.37 -4.79 10.65
CA ALA A 168 4.67 -3.52 10.85
C ALA A 168 4.75 -3.04 12.31
N ALA A 169 4.59 -3.94 13.29
CA ALA A 169 4.74 -3.59 14.70
C ALA A 169 6.17 -3.13 15.04
N ALA A 170 7.19 -3.80 14.51
CA ALA A 170 8.59 -3.39 14.70
C ALA A 170 8.89 -2.02 14.06
N ALA A 171 8.25 -1.70 12.95
CA ALA A 171 8.42 -0.43 12.26
C ALA A 171 7.93 0.79 13.06
N LYS A 172 6.99 0.62 13.99
CA LYS A 172 6.40 1.73 14.79
C LYS A 172 7.41 2.51 15.61
N SER A 173 8.46 1.87 16.09
CA SER A 173 9.48 2.52 16.94
C SER A 173 10.27 3.61 16.20
N SER A 174 10.20 3.65 14.87
CA SER A 174 10.94 4.64 14.06
C SER A 174 10.30 6.02 14.02
N GLY A 175 9.02 6.15 14.37
CA GLY A 175 8.25 7.39 14.19
C GLY A 175 7.83 7.66 12.75
N ASP A 176 8.05 6.72 11.83
CA ASP A 176 7.60 6.82 10.45
C ASP A 176 6.07 6.67 10.34
N ARG A 177 5.47 7.27 9.33
CA ARG A 177 4.08 6.99 8.92
C ARG A 177 4.06 5.64 8.21
N ILE A 178 3.35 4.67 8.75
CA ILE A 178 3.36 3.30 8.23
C ILE A 178 2.13 3.06 7.36
N VAL A 179 2.35 2.47 6.20
CA VAL A 179 1.31 1.96 5.31
C VAL A 179 1.63 0.53 4.95
N VAL A 180 0.71 -0.39 5.17
CA VAL A 180 0.75 -1.77 4.67
C VAL A 180 -0.33 -1.88 3.61
N LEU A 181 0.02 -2.29 2.39
CA LEU A 181 -0.93 -2.37 1.29
C LEU A 181 -0.54 -3.44 0.28
N GLY A 182 -1.48 -3.80 -0.57
CA GLY A 182 -1.31 -4.77 -1.63
C GLY A 182 -2.50 -5.72 -1.75
N ASP A 183 -2.32 -6.76 -2.54
CA ASP A 183 -3.24 -7.86 -2.66
C ASP A 183 -3.04 -8.87 -1.53
N PHE A 184 -3.95 -8.85 -0.55
CA PHE A 184 -3.95 -9.78 0.59
C PHE A 184 -4.59 -11.13 0.24
N ASN A 185 -5.24 -11.24 -0.91
CA ASN A 185 -5.99 -12.43 -1.30
C ASN A 185 -6.96 -12.93 -0.20
N ALA A 186 -7.53 -11.98 0.56
CA ALA A 186 -8.37 -12.24 1.73
C ALA A 186 -9.79 -12.67 1.29
N THR A 187 -9.94 -13.92 0.88
CA THR A 187 -11.17 -14.45 0.32
C THR A 187 -12.15 -14.96 1.36
N GLU A 188 -11.66 -15.44 2.51
CA GLU A 188 -12.45 -16.11 3.53
C GLU A 188 -12.72 -15.19 4.75
N ASP A 189 -13.73 -15.54 5.56
CA ASP A 189 -14.01 -14.84 6.81
C ASP A 189 -12.82 -14.89 7.78
N ASP A 190 -12.12 -16.02 7.82
CA ASP A 190 -10.91 -16.17 8.63
C ASP A 190 -9.78 -15.26 8.16
N ASP A 191 -9.61 -15.04 6.85
CA ASP A 191 -8.64 -14.08 6.32
C ASP A 191 -8.98 -12.65 6.77
N ARG A 192 -10.25 -12.30 6.78
CA ARG A 192 -10.71 -11.00 7.28
C ARG A 192 -10.49 -10.84 8.78
N ALA A 193 -10.65 -11.93 9.55
CA ALA A 193 -10.34 -11.94 10.98
C ALA A 193 -8.84 -11.75 11.23
N ASP A 194 -7.98 -12.41 10.44
CA ASP A 194 -6.51 -12.25 10.51
C ASP A 194 -6.08 -10.84 10.11
N LEU A 195 -6.70 -10.24 9.08
CA LEU A 195 -6.44 -8.86 8.68
C LEU A 195 -6.81 -7.87 9.79
N ALA A 196 -7.96 -8.07 10.44
CA ALA A 196 -8.33 -7.28 11.61
C ALA A 196 -7.39 -7.49 12.80
N ALA A 197 -6.88 -8.72 12.99
CA ALA A 197 -5.89 -9.03 14.02
C ALA A 197 -4.53 -8.37 13.72
N LEU A 198 -4.09 -8.37 12.45
CA LEU A 198 -2.90 -7.65 12.00
C LEU A 198 -3.03 -6.15 12.33
N ALA A 199 -4.16 -5.54 11.97
CA ALA A 199 -4.41 -4.13 12.25
C ALA A 199 -4.26 -3.81 13.74
N ARG A 200 -4.86 -4.61 14.62
CA ARG A 200 -4.75 -4.43 16.08
C ARG A 200 -3.32 -4.63 16.59
N ARG A 201 -2.63 -5.71 16.18
CA ARG A 201 -1.27 -6.05 16.66
C ARG A 201 -0.23 -5.02 16.24
N ALA A 202 -0.36 -4.47 15.05
CA ALA A 202 0.52 -3.43 14.53
C ALA A 202 0.04 -2.01 14.91
N ASP A 203 -1.10 -1.88 15.62
CA ASP A 203 -1.77 -0.62 15.93
C ASP A 203 -1.92 0.26 14.68
N LEU A 204 -2.44 -0.35 13.63
CA LEU A 204 -2.80 0.28 12.36
C LEU A 204 -4.31 0.36 12.20
N ARG A 205 -4.76 1.26 11.37
CA ARG A 205 -6.17 1.42 10.99
C ARG A 205 -6.42 0.73 9.66
N TRP A 206 -7.39 -0.13 9.58
CA TRP A 206 -7.79 -0.78 8.34
C TRP A 206 -8.65 0.19 7.51
N ALA A 207 -7.99 0.99 6.68
CA ALA A 207 -8.60 2.08 5.91
C ALA A 207 -9.66 1.59 4.92
N THR A 208 -9.47 0.40 4.35
CA THR A 208 -10.35 -0.19 3.33
C THR A 208 -11.43 -1.13 3.90
N SER A 209 -11.63 -1.15 5.22
CA SER A 209 -12.62 -2.04 5.87
C SER A 209 -14.05 -1.87 5.35
N GLY A 210 -14.41 -0.66 4.89
CA GLY A 210 -15.75 -0.31 4.38
C GLY A 210 -15.94 -0.50 2.88
N LEU A 211 -14.91 -0.92 2.11
CA LEU A 211 -15.07 -1.17 0.68
C LEU A 211 -15.88 -2.45 0.45
N ALA A 212 -16.75 -2.43 -0.54
CA ALA A 212 -17.58 -3.57 -0.91
C ALA A 212 -16.81 -4.59 -1.76
N CYS A 213 -16.03 -4.13 -2.73
CA CYS A 213 -15.17 -4.97 -3.58
C CYS A 213 -13.94 -4.18 -4.03
N THR A 214 -12.92 -4.91 -4.50
CA THR A 214 -11.71 -4.39 -5.14
C THR A 214 -11.28 -5.20 -6.34
N ALA A 215 -11.91 -6.35 -6.57
CA ALA A 215 -11.55 -7.26 -7.64
C ALA A 215 -12.76 -7.99 -8.21
N PHE A 216 -12.59 -8.50 -9.42
CA PHE A 216 -13.53 -9.32 -10.17
C PHE A 216 -12.95 -10.72 -10.32
N TRP A 217 -13.82 -11.72 -10.41
CA TRP A 217 -13.36 -13.07 -10.68
C TRP A 217 -14.14 -13.66 -11.85
N LYS A 218 -13.47 -13.75 -13.00
CA LYS A 218 -14.06 -14.30 -14.21
C LYS A 218 -14.26 -15.81 -14.07
N ARG A 219 -15.50 -16.27 -14.16
CA ARG A 219 -15.91 -17.68 -14.05
C ARG A 219 -16.89 -18.02 -15.17
N ASP A 220 -17.03 -19.31 -15.47
CA ASP A 220 -17.98 -19.79 -16.48
C ASP A 220 -19.44 -19.47 -16.13
N ASP A 221 -19.77 -19.39 -14.84
CA ASP A 221 -21.11 -19.16 -14.32
C ASP A 221 -21.39 -17.70 -13.95
N GLY A 222 -20.42 -16.80 -14.11
CA GLY A 222 -20.59 -15.38 -13.83
C GLY A 222 -19.31 -14.66 -13.42
N CYS A 223 -19.49 -13.45 -12.92
CA CYS A 223 -18.40 -12.56 -12.47
C CYS A 223 -18.62 -12.13 -11.03
N PRO A 224 -18.33 -12.98 -10.04
CA PRO A 224 -18.38 -12.57 -8.64
C PRO A 224 -17.35 -11.48 -8.35
N ARG A 225 -17.63 -10.71 -7.30
CA ARG A 225 -16.77 -9.64 -6.79
C ARG A 225 -16.08 -10.10 -5.52
N SER A 226 -14.86 -9.63 -5.33
CA SER A 226 -14.06 -9.92 -4.14
C SER A 226 -13.44 -8.64 -3.59
N ARG A 227 -13.13 -8.63 -2.30
CA ARG A 227 -12.37 -7.57 -1.66
C ARG A 227 -11.02 -8.14 -1.23
N LEU A 228 -10.05 -8.07 -2.13
CA LEU A 228 -8.73 -8.69 -1.99
C LEU A 228 -7.65 -7.67 -1.61
N ASP A 229 -7.78 -6.44 -2.14
CA ASP A 229 -6.80 -5.38 -1.97
C ASP A 229 -7.12 -4.54 -0.74
N HIS A 230 -6.16 -4.41 0.13
CA HIS A 230 -6.34 -3.69 1.39
C HIS A 230 -5.23 -2.70 1.67
N VAL A 231 -5.58 -1.68 2.45
CA VAL A 231 -4.65 -0.67 2.95
C VAL A 231 -4.87 -0.50 4.45
N LEU A 232 -3.77 -0.61 5.20
CA LEU A 232 -3.71 -0.31 6.63
C LEU A 232 -2.73 0.85 6.85
N THR A 233 -3.09 1.81 7.70
CA THR A 233 -2.32 3.03 7.92
C THR A 233 -2.12 3.30 9.41
N SER A 234 -0.97 3.89 9.79
CA SER A 234 -0.73 4.35 11.16
C SER A 234 -1.59 5.56 11.54
N GLU A 235 -2.10 6.28 10.55
CA GLU A 235 -2.96 7.45 10.71
C GLU A 235 -4.38 7.19 10.22
N PRO A 236 -5.37 7.98 10.67
CA PRO A 236 -6.72 7.88 10.13
C PRO A 236 -6.75 8.20 8.63
N ALA A 237 -7.33 7.31 7.84
CA ALA A 237 -7.63 7.63 6.46
C ALA A 237 -8.78 8.65 6.39
N ARG A 238 -8.63 9.66 5.54
CA ARG A 238 -9.66 10.66 5.23
C ARG A 238 -10.64 10.12 4.19
N ARG A 239 -10.15 9.23 3.33
CA ARG A 239 -10.91 8.62 2.23
C ARG A 239 -10.29 7.29 1.85
N ALA A 240 -11.14 6.31 1.50
CA ALA A 240 -10.75 5.07 0.85
C ALA A 240 -11.79 4.73 -0.22
N ILE A 241 -11.36 4.46 -1.44
CA ILE A 241 -12.23 4.07 -2.56
C ILE A 241 -11.57 3.00 -3.41
N ALA A 242 -12.37 2.12 -3.99
CA ALA A 242 -11.99 1.34 -5.16
C ALA A 242 -12.42 2.11 -6.40
N ALA A 243 -11.47 2.42 -7.30
CA ALA A 243 -11.70 3.19 -8.53
C ALA A 243 -11.96 2.25 -9.72
N GLY A 244 -11.80 2.74 -10.93
CA GLY A 244 -11.99 1.96 -12.16
C GLY A 244 -13.37 1.31 -12.23
N ALA A 245 -13.43 0.09 -12.73
CA ALA A 245 -14.69 -0.63 -12.89
C ALA A 245 -15.42 -0.90 -11.57
N CYS A 246 -14.73 -1.01 -10.43
CA CYS A 246 -15.40 -1.16 -9.13
C CYS A 246 -16.28 0.05 -8.78
N ALA A 247 -15.88 1.25 -9.20
CA ALA A 247 -16.67 2.46 -9.01
C ALA A 247 -17.80 2.61 -10.02
N THR A 248 -17.59 2.19 -11.29
CA THR A 248 -18.56 2.40 -12.38
C THR A 248 -19.57 1.27 -12.50
N GLU A 249 -19.13 0.02 -12.34
CA GLU A 249 -19.96 -1.18 -12.48
C GLU A 249 -20.54 -1.68 -11.15
N GLY A 250 -19.99 -1.18 -10.03
CA GLY A 250 -20.40 -1.60 -8.70
C GLY A 250 -19.89 -2.98 -8.29
N CYS A 251 -20.36 -3.45 -7.12
CA CYS A 251 -19.87 -4.67 -6.48
C CYS A 251 -20.89 -5.83 -6.47
N ASP A 252 -22.01 -5.67 -7.16
CA ASP A 252 -23.01 -6.73 -7.25
C ASP A 252 -22.58 -7.81 -8.25
N TRP A 253 -23.03 -9.04 -8.00
CA TRP A 253 -22.79 -10.16 -8.92
C TRP A 253 -23.41 -9.86 -10.30
N GLN A 254 -22.66 -10.17 -11.35
CA GLN A 254 -23.12 -10.05 -12.74
C GLN A 254 -22.82 -11.35 -13.49
N LYS A 255 -23.59 -11.61 -14.57
CA LYS A 255 -23.42 -12.78 -15.41
C LYS A 255 -22.12 -12.78 -16.21
N SER A 256 -21.60 -11.60 -16.54
CA SER A 256 -20.32 -11.41 -17.25
C SER A 256 -19.47 -10.37 -16.54
N CYS A 257 -18.17 -10.49 -16.66
CA CYS A 257 -17.26 -9.44 -16.22
C CYS A 257 -17.30 -8.22 -17.15
N PRO A 258 -17.06 -7.02 -16.63
CA PRO A 258 -16.88 -5.84 -17.47
C PRO A 258 -15.66 -6.00 -18.38
N LEU A 259 -15.66 -5.30 -19.49
CA LEU A 259 -14.55 -5.29 -20.46
C LEU A 259 -13.21 -4.87 -19.82
N TYR A 260 -13.28 -4.07 -18.77
CA TYR A 260 -12.16 -3.68 -17.92
C TYR A 260 -11.28 -4.86 -17.47
N VAL A 261 -11.90 -6.00 -17.15
CA VAL A 261 -11.17 -7.22 -16.73
C VAL A 261 -10.30 -7.79 -17.86
N ASP A 262 -10.75 -7.67 -19.11
CA ASP A 262 -10.00 -8.17 -20.28
C ASP A 262 -9.02 -7.12 -20.85
N GLU A 263 -9.15 -5.84 -20.48
CA GLU A 263 -8.37 -4.74 -21.08
C GLU A 263 -7.46 -4.00 -20.08
N VAL A 264 -7.71 -4.14 -18.78
CA VAL A 264 -6.94 -3.42 -17.74
C VAL A 264 -6.44 -4.36 -16.66
N SER A 265 -7.35 -4.92 -15.85
CA SER A 265 -7.04 -5.87 -14.77
C SER A 265 -8.32 -6.46 -14.20
N ASP A 266 -8.22 -7.64 -13.62
CA ASP A 266 -9.25 -8.22 -12.76
C ASP A 266 -9.32 -7.54 -11.36
N HIS A 267 -8.38 -6.65 -11.04
CA HIS A 267 -8.40 -5.79 -9.86
C HIS A 267 -8.66 -4.33 -10.21
N CYS A 268 -9.21 -3.60 -9.25
CA CYS A 268 -9.43 -2.16 -9.32
C CYS A 268 -8.37 -1.42 -8.52
N PRO A 269 -7.91 -0.23 -8.95
CA PRO A 269 -7.05 0.59 -8.11
C PRO A 269 -7.75 0.97 -6.82
N VAL A 270 -7.10 0.72 -5.68
CA VAL A 270 -7.59 1.15 -4.37
C VAL A 270 -6.84 2.40 -3.93
N ILE A 271 -7.55 3.50 -3.77
CA ILE A 271 -7.00 4.82 -3.45
C ILE A 271 -7.30 5.15 -2.00
N VAL A 272 -6.28 5.54 -1.24
CA VAL A 272 -6.41 5.97 0.15
C VAL A 272 -5.71 7.32 0.35
N ASP A 273 -6.42 8.27 0.95
CA ASP A 273 -5.90 9.56 1.41
C ASP A 273 -5.73 9.53 2.94
N PHE A 274 -4.55 9.85 3.46
CA PHE A 274 -4.25 9.88 4.91
C PHE A 274 -3.23 10.96 5.30
#